data_93af69736ea9cec123c37486b2067bd8
#
_entry.id   93af69736ea9cec123c37486b2067bd8
#
_cell.length_a   1.000
_cell.length_b   1.000
_cell.length_c   1.000
_cell.angle_alpha   90.00
_cell.angle_beta   90.00
_cell.angle_gamma   90.00
#
_symmetry.space_group_name_H-M   'P 1'
#
loop_
_entity.id
_entity.type
_entity.pdbx_description
1 polymer ?
#
loop_
_entity_poly.entity_id
_entity_poly.type
_entity_poly.pdbx_seq_one_letter_code
_entity_poly.pdbx_strand_id
1 'polypeptide(L)'
;AGSRSHQTGVSGENNSVRLSIQGGHLGHDNNGGIARGATPESSGSYGFVRLEGDLLRTEVAGMSVTAGVYGAAGHSSVDVKDDDGSRAGTVRDDAGSLGGYLNLIHNASGLWADIVAQGTRHSMKASSDNNDFRARGWGWLGSLETGLPFSITDNLMLEPQLQYTWQGLSLDDGQDNAGYVKFGHGSAQHVRAGFRLGSHNDM
;
A
#
# COMPACT_ATOMS: atom_id res chain seq x y z
N ALA A 1 -3.21 9.44 -14.82
CA ALA A 1 -2.47 8.32 -14.22
C ALA A 1 -3.33 7.06 -14.34
N GLY A 2 -2.84 6.05 -15.03
CA GLY A 2 -3.53 4.77 -15.19
C GLY A 2 -2.75 3.68 -14.47
N SER A 3 -3.36 3.01 -13.49
CA SER A 3 -2.81 1.79 -12.91
C SER A 3 -3.57 0.58 -13.48
N ARG A 4 -2.85 -0.48 -13.84
CA ARG A 4 -3.44 -1.76 -14.21
C ARG A 4 -3.05 -2.77 -13.16
N SER A 5 -4.05 -3.39 -12.53
CA SER A 5 -3.84 -4.52 -11.62
C SER A 5 -4.35 -5.80 -12.26
N HIS A 6 -3.54 -6.85 -12.22
CA HIS A 6 -3.96 -8.21 -12.56
C HIS A 6 -3.92 -9.06 -11.29
N GLN A 7 -5.05 -9.65 -10.95
CA GLN A 7 -5.15 -10.62 -9.87
C GLN A 7 -5.42 -12.00 -10.48
N THR A 8 -4.55 -12.96 -10.15
CA THR A 8 -4.75 -14.35 -10.51
C THR A 8 -4.83 -15.17 -9.22
N GLY A 9 -5.92 -15.86 -8.98
CA GLY A 9 -6.12 -16.67 -7.78
C GLY A 9 -6.18 -18.16 -8.14
N VAL A 10 -5.51 -18.99 -7.33
CA VAL A 10 -5.66 -20.44 -7.33
C VAL A 10 -6.20 -20.83 -5.96
N SER A 11 -7.39 -21.41 -5.90
CA SER A 11 -7.99 -21.90 -4.66
C SER A 11 -8.08 -23.43 -4.67
N GLY A 12 -7.61 -24.07 -3.60
CA GLY A 12 -7.87 -25.47 -3.28
C GLY A 12 -8.88 -25.59 -2.13
N GLU A 13 -9.40 -26.76 -1.86
CA GLU A 13 -10.53 -26.99 -0.94
C GLU A 13 -10.37 -26.47 0.48
N ASN A 14 -9.15 -26.18 0.96
CA ASN A 14 -8.90 -25.65 2.32
C ASN A 14 -7.94 -24.47 2.41
N ASN A 15 -7.18 -24.15 1.37
CA ASN A 15 -6.21 -23.04 1.37
C ASN A 15 -6.33 -22.25 0.07
N SER A 16 -6.53 -20.97 0.16
CA SER A 16 -6.47 -20.08 -1.00
C SER A 16 -5.08 -19.44 -1.10
N VAL A 17 -4.46 -19.60 -2.26
CA VAL A 17 -3.23 -18.88 -2.61
C VAL A 17 -3.58 -17.88 -3.71
N ARG A 18 -3.21 -16.62 -3.51
CA ARG A 18 -3.47 -15.55 -4.47
C ARG A 18 -2.16 -14.89 -4.89
N LEU A 19 -2.05 -14.68 -6.19
CA LEU A 19 -0.98 -13.91 -6.80
C LEU A 19 -1.55 -12.61 -7.34
N SER A 20 -0.98 -11.48 -6.95
CA SER A 20 -1.34 -10.16 -7.46
C SER A 20 -0.13 -9.53 -8.12
N ILE A 21 -0.32 -8.98 -9.30
CA ILE A 21 0.69 -8.21 -10.02
C ILE A 21 0.09 -6.86 -10.34
N GLN A 22 0.78 -5.80 -9.96
CA GLN A 22 0.36 -4.44 -10.24
C GLN A 22 1.52 -3.63 -10.78
N GLY A 23 1.22 -2.76 -11.75
CA GLY A 23 2.18 -1.80 -12.28
C GLY A 23 1.46 -0.57 -12.81
N GLY A 24 2.18 0.54 -12.87
CA GLY A 24 1.61 1.79 -13.36
C GLY A 24 2.67 2.84 -13.63
N HIS A 25 2.21 3.92 -14.27
CA HIS A 25 2.99 5.13 -14.47
C HIS A 25 2.38 6.26 -13.65
N LEU A 26 3.25 7.05 -13.04
CA LEU A 26 2.91 8.27 -12.34
C LEU A 26 3.52 9.43 -13.13
N GLY A 27 2.73 10.44 -13.45
CA GLY A 27 3.21 11.69 -14.06
C GLY A 27 2.65 12.86 -13.27
N HIS A 28 3.49 13.81 -12.96
CA HIS A 28 3.10 15.10 -12.42
C HIS A 28 3.58 16.17 -13.38
N ASP A 29 2.64 16.73 -14.16
CA ASP A 29 2.87 17.83 -15.08
C ASP A 29 2.46 19.12 -14.38
N ASN A 30 3.35 20.09 -14.40
CA ASN A 30 3.10 21.42 -13.83
C ASN A 30 2.37 22.29 -14.86
N ASN A 31 1.07 22.06 -15.06
CA ASN A 31 0.26 22.84 -15.99
C ASN A 31 -0.38 24.04 -15.27
N GLY A 32 0.36 25.16 -15.20
CA GLY A 32 -0.21 26.51 -15.14
C GLY A 32 -0.98 26.91 -13.87
N GLY A 33 -0.36 26.83 -12.71
CA GLY A 33 -0.82 27.51 -11.51
C GLY A 33 0.00 28.77 -11.23
N ILE A 34 -0.65 29.91 -10.96
CA ILE A 34 -0.03 31.24 -10.65
C ILE A 34 0.64 31.20 -9.25
N ALA A 35 1.39 30.19 -8.91
CA ALA A 35 2.21 30.16 -7.71
C ALA A 35 3.68 30.20 -8.14
N ARG A 36 4.37 31.29 -7.83
CA ARG A 36 5.82 31.44 -7.99
C ARG A 36 6.54 30.47 -7.04
N GLY A 37 6.80 29.30 -7.51
CA GLY A 37 7.59 28.26 -6.87
C GLY A 37 7.57 27.09 -7.84
N ALA A 38 8.63 26.96 -8.63
CA ALA A 38 8.74 25.88 -9.58
C ALA A 38 8.68 24.55 -8.83
N THR A 39 7.62 23.79 -9.08
CA THR A 39 7.55 22.39 -8.64
C THR A 39 8.17 21.57 -9.77
N PRO A 40 9.25 20.81 -9.54
CA PRO A 40 9.89 20.04 -10.58
C PRO A 40 8.92 19.03 -11.19
N GLU A 41 8.94 18.87 -12.50
CA GLU A 41 8.19 17.83 -13.19
C GLU A 41 8.75 16.47 -12.81
N SER A 42 7.89 15.52 -12.52
CA SER A 42 8.31 14.16 -12.23
C SER A 42 7.48 13.16 -13.01
N SER A 43 8.15 12.16 -13.55
CA SER A 43 7.52 11.01 -14.15
C SER A 43 8.12 9.73 -13.59
N GLY A 44 7.30 8.73 -13.36
CA GLY A 44 7.79 7.50 -12.76
C GLY A 44 6.99 6.29 -13.17
N SER A 45 7.57 5.13 -12.92
CA SER A 45 6.92 3.85 -13.06
C SER A 45 7.10 3.04 -11.79
N TYR A 46 6.13 2.20 -11.50
CA TYR A 46 6.22 1.23 -10.42
C TYR A 46 5.64 -0.11 -10.84
N GLY A 47 6.14 -1.15 -10.21
CA GLY A 47 5.60 -2.48 -10.35
C GLY A 47 5.83 -3.28 -9.07
N PHE A 48 4.86 -4.09 -8.69
CA PHE A 48 5.04 -5.03 -7.59
C PHE A 48 4.31 -6.34 -7.83
N VAL A 49 4.82 -7.38 -7.19
CA VAL A 49 4.25 -8.72 -7.14
C VAL A 49 3.98 -9.05 -5.70
N ARG A 50 2.81 -9.60 -5.40
CA ARG A 50 2.41 -10.08 -4.08
C ARG A 50 1.88 -11.49 -4.18
N LEU A 51 2.40 -12.35 -3.34
CA LEU A 51 1.92 -13.71 -3.12
C LEU A 51 1.38 -13.81 -1.71
N GLU A 52 0.15 -14.28 -1.56
CA GLU A 52 -0.49 -14.46 -0.27
C GLU A 52 -1.15 -15.82 -0.15
N GLY A 53 -1.28 -16.33 1.07
CA GLY A 53 -1.94 -17.61 1.34
C GLY A 53 -2.58 -17.64 2.71
N ASP A 54 -3.78 -18.24 2.76
CA ASP A 54 -4.48 -18.51 4.01
C ASP A 54 -3.79 -19.69 4.73
N LEU A 55 -3.46 -19.49 6.00
CA LEU A 55 -2.89 -20.52 6.87
C LEU A 55 -3.95 -21.19 7.75
N LEU A 56 -5.00 -20.43 8.08
CA LEU A 56 -6.08 -20.87 8.94
C LEU A 56 -7.40 -20.33 8.41
N ARG A 57 -8.38 -21.21 8.32
CA ARG A 57 -9.78 -20.86 8.12
C ARG A 57 -10.64 -21.72 9.04
N THR A 58 -11.33 -21.11 9.97
CA THR A 58 -12.09 -21.83 10.99
C THR A 58 -13.30 -21.01 11.46
N GLU A 59 -14.21 -21.67 12.14
CA GLU A 59 -15.31 -21.03 12.85
C GLU A 59 -15.18 -21.31 14.34
N VAL A 60 -15.23 -20.26 15.16
CA VAL A 60 -15.15 -20.34 16.61
C VAL A 60 -16.18 -19.42 17.22
N ALA A 61 -17.06 -19.98 18.06
CA ALA A 61 -18.07 -19.21 18.83
C ALA A 61 -18.92 -18.25 17.96
N GLY A 62 -19.33 -18.69 16.76
CA GLY A 62 -20.13 -17.88 15.84
C GLY A 62 -19.35 -16.79 15.10
N MET A 63 -18.02 -16.88 15.10
CA MET A 63 -17.13 -16.05 14.31
C MET A 63 -16.42 -16.88 13.26
N SER A 64 -16.44 -16.42 12.03
CA SER A 64 -15.56 -16.93 10.97
C SER A 64 -14.21 -16.21 11.05
N VAL A 65 -13.14 -17.00 11.14
CA VAL A 65 -11.77 -16.53 11.32
C VAL A 65 -10.93 -17.00 10.14
N THR A 66 -10.30 -16.08 9.44
CA THR A 66 -9.31 -16.37 8.41
C THR A 66 -8.02 -15.66 8.74
N ALA A 67 -6.91 -16.39 8.78
CA ALA A 67 -5.58 -15.82 9.00
C ALA A 67 -4.63 -16.30 7.91
N GLY A 68 -3.73 -15.45 7.50
CA GLY A 68 -2.76 -15.79 6.47
C GLY A 68 -1.54 -14.88 6.49
N VAL A 69 -0.64 -15.19 5.58
CA VAL A 69 0.61 -14.46 5.38
C VAL A 69 0.77 -14.07 3.92
N TYR A 70 1.56 -13.04 3.69
CA TYR A 70 1.93 -12.65 2.33
C TYR A 70 3.37 -12.15 2.26
N GLY A 71 3.95 -12.30 1.07
CA GLY A 71 5.20 -11.66 0.69
C GLY A 71 4.97 -10.81 -0.55
N ALA A 72 5.65 -9.69 -0.63
CA ALA A 72 5.62 -8.81 -1.79
C ALA A 72 7.02 -8.31 -2.12
N ALA A 73 7.26 -8.10 -3.41
CA ALA A 73 8.46 -7.43 -3.90
C ALA A 73 8.04 -6.39 -4.94
N GLY A 74 8.67 -5.23 -4.90
CA GLY A 74 8.34 -4.13 -5.79
C GLY A 74 9.55 -3.31 -6.16
N HIS A 75 9.41 -2.64 -7.29
CA HIS A 75 10.37 -1.68 -7.82
C HIS A 75 9.64 -0.41 -8.23
N SER A 76 10.23 0.73 -7.91
CA SER A 76 9.78 2.02 -8.44
C SER A 76 10.96 2.82 -8.96
N SER A 77 10.71 3.62 -10.00
CA SER A 77 11.67 4.54 -10.58
C SER A 77 10.98 5.86 -10.89
N VAL A 78 11.54 6.95 -10.39
CA VAL A 78 11.03 8.31 -10.62
C VAL A 78 12.15 9.15 -11.19
N ASP A 79 11.91 9.71 -12.37
CA ASP A 79 12.76 10.71 -12.99
C ASP A 79 12.27 12.11 -12.60
N VAL A 80 13.18 12.93 -12.13
CA VAL A 80 12.93 14.32 -11.77
C VAL A 80 13.62 15.20 -12.82
N LYS A 81 12.88 16.19 -13.32
CA LYS A 81 13.38 17.18 -14.25
C LYS A 81 13.53 18.53 -13.58
N ASP A 82 14.51 19.28 -13.99
CA ASP A 82 14.72 20.66 -13.59
C ASP A 82 13.75 21.61 -14.33
N ASP A 83 13.66 22.85 -13.92
CA ASP A 83 12.77 23.87 -14.50
C ASP A 83 13.01 24.14 -15.99
N ASP A 84 14.22 23.87 -16.49
CA ASP A 84 14.58 23.97 -17.91
C ASP A 84 14.23 22.72 -18.74
N GLY A 85 13.62 21.71 -18.08
CA GLY A 85 13.27 20.42 -18.70
C GLY A 85 14.44 19.44 -18.80
N SER A 86 15.63 19.80 -18.34
CA SER A 86 16.77 18.90 -18.24
C SER A 86 16.55 17.87 -17.13
N ARG A 87 17.22 16.72 -17.21
CA ARG A 87 17.13 15.69 -16.18
C ARG A 87 17.91 16.11 -14.94
N ALA A 88 17.20 16.33 -13.83
CA ALA A 88 17.81 16.62 -12.53
C ALA A 88 18.33 15.37 -11.84
N GLY A 89 17.66 14.22 -12.05
CA GLY A 89 18.07 12.95 -11.45
C GLY A 89 17.02 11.86 -11.54
N THR A 90 17.39 10.67 -11.07
CA THR A 90 16.49 9.52 -10.96
C THR A 90 16.55 8.96 -9.54
N VAL A 91 15.39 8.68 -8.97
CA VAL A 91 15.25 7.93 -7.71
C VAL A 91 14.67 6.56 -8.03
N ARG A 92 15.34 5.52 -7.55
CA ARG A 92 14.89 4.13 -7.64
C ARG A 92 14.74 3.56 -6.26
N ASP A 93 13.67 2.80 -6.03
CA ASP A 93 13.45 2.05 -4.79
C ASP A 93 13.10 0.61 -5.11
N ASP A 94 13.86 -0.31 -4.53
CA ASP A 94 13.60 -1.73 -4.52
C ASP A 94 13.11 -2.10 -3.12
N ALA A 95 11.92 -2.64 -3.01
CA ALA A 95 11.29 -2.97 -1.74
C ALA A 95 10.88 -4.44 -1.67
N GLY A 96 11.11 -5.05 -0.51
CA GLY A 96 10.61 -6.37 -0.18
C GLY A 96 9.83 -6.34 1.12
N SER A 97 8.64 -6.94 1.14
CA SER A 97 7.73 -6.93 2.28
C SER A 97 7.32 -8.33 2.68
N LEU A 98 7.17 -8.51 4.00
CA LEU A 98 6.50 -9.67 4.60
C LEU A 98 5.41 -9.17 5.53
N GLY A 99 4.25 -9.82 5.50
CA GLY A 99 3.13 -9.44 6.33
C GLY A 99 2.22 -10.60 6.66
N GLY A 100 1.30 -10.33 7.58
CA GLY A 100 0.22 -11.22 7.95
C GLY A 100 -1.09 -10.47 8.02
N TYR A 101 -2.17 -11.21 7.89
CA TYR A 101 -3.53 -10.70 8.00
C TYR A 101 -4.41 -11.62 8.84
N LEU A 102 -5.39 -11.02 9.48
CA LEU A 102 -6.44 -11.69 10.22
C LEU A 102 -7.77 -11.03 9.85
N ASN A 103 -8.68 -11.83 9.30
CA ASN A 103 -10.05 -11.44 9.02
C ASN A 103 -10.99 -12.14 10.02
N LEU A 104 -11.86 -11.36 10.61
CA LEU A 104 -12.86 -11.80 11.59
C LEU A 104 -14.23 -11.37 11.11
N ILE A 105 -15.19 -12.29 11.09
CA ILE A 105 -16.59 -11.99 10.74
C ILE A 105 -17.50 -12.63 11.80
N HIS A 106 -18.31 -11.81 12.46
CA HIS A 106 -19.35 -12.31 13.34
C HIS A 106 -20.58 -12.72 12.54
N ASN A 107 -20.85 -14.02 12.47
CA ASN A 107 -21.81 -14.61 11.52
C ASN A 107 -23.24 -14.12 11.72
N ALA A 108 -23.63 -13.78 12.97
CA ALA A 108 -25.00 -13.34 13.27
C ALA A 108 -25.27 -11.87 12.89
N SER A 109 -24.30 -10.98 13.05
CA SER A 109 -24.48 -9.54 12.77
C SER A 109 -23.82 -9.06 11.51
N GLY A 110 -22.91 -9.86 10.91
CA GLY A 110 -22.08 -9.44 9.80
C GLY A 110 -20.98 -8.44 10.19
N LEU A 111 -20.83 -8.10 11.48
CA LEU A 111 -19.70 -7.29 11.94
C LEU A 111 -18.39 -7.95 11.51
N TRP A 112 -17.53 -7.22 10.84
CA TRP A 112 -16.24 -7.72 10.41
C TRP A 112 -15.09 -6.82 10.87
N ALA A 113 -13.93 -7.41 10.97
CA ALA A 113 -12.69 -6.70 11.24
C ALA A 113 -11.55 -7.33 10.46
N ASP A 114 -10.75 -6.49 9.81
CA ASP A 114 -9.53 -6.84 9.09
C ASP A 114 -8.33 -6.23 9.79
N ILE A 115 -7.37 -7.07 10.15
CA ILE A 115 -6.12 -6.67 10.78
C ILE A 115 -4.98 -7.05 9.85
N VAL A 116 -4.10 -6.12 9.58
CA VAL A 116 -2.90 -6.33 8.74
C VAL A 116 -1.68 -5.80 9.46
N ALA A 117 -0.61 -6.57 9.44
CA ALA A 117 0.71 -6.12 9.90
C ALA A 117 1.76 -6.48 8.85
N GLN A 118 2.66 -5.53 8.56
CA GLN A 118 3.68 -5.69 7.51
C GLN A 118 4.99 -5.05 7.94
N GLY A 119 6.10 -5.72 7.63
CA GLY A 119 7.45 -5.15 7.62
C GLY A 119 7.97 -5.08 6.18
N THR A 120 8.64 -3.98 5.84
CA THR A 120 9.20 -3.74 4.50
C THR A 120 10.64 -3.31 4.61
N ARG A 121 11.50 -3.87 3.77
CA ARG A 121 12.87 -3.42 3.59
C ARG A 121 12.97 -2.65 2.28
N HIS A 122 13.57 -1.47 2.35
CA HIS A 122 13.79 -0.57 1.23
C HIS A 122 15.27 -0.50 0.88
N SER A 123 15.57 -0.42 -0.42
CA SER A 123 16.88 -0.11 -0.95
C SER A 123 16.73 0.99 -2.01
N MET A 124 17.02 2.20 -1.58
CA MET A 124 16.86 3.40 -2.40
C MET A 124 18.18 3.80 -3.03
N LYS A 125 18.13 4.21 -4.29
CA LYS A 125 19.24 4.79 -5.04
C LYS A 125 18.75 6.07 -5.69
N ALA A 126 19.42 7.16 -5.40
CA ALA A 126 19.22 8.43 -6.11
C ALA A 126 20.49 8.75 -6.88
N SER A 127 20.35 9.08 -8.15
CA SER A 127 21.48 9.42 -9.01
C SER A 127 21.18 10.71 -9.76
N SER A 128 22.13 11.63 -9.76
CA SER A 128 22.17 12.86 -10.54
C SER A 128 23.47 12.90 -11.34
N ASP A 129 23.63 13.91 -12.21
CA ASP A 129 24.81 14.01 -13.09
C ASP A 129 26.14 14.05 -12.33
N ASN A 130 26.14 14.51 -11.06
CA ASN A 130 27.34 14.69 -10.27
C ASN A 130 27.37 13.92 -8.96
N ASN A 131 26.29 13.21 -8.60
CA ASN A 131 26.20 12.57 -7.29
C ASN A 131 25.32 11.33 -7.28
N ASP A 132 25.85 10.26 -6.71
CA ASP A 132 25.13 9.02 -6.46
C ASP A 132 24.91 8.86 -4.95
N PHE A 133 23.67 8.68 -4.58
CA PHE A 133 23.28 8.46 -3.19
C PHE A 133 22.60 7.10 -3.03
N ARG A 134 22.90 6.40 -1.94
CA ARG A 134 22.27 5.13 -1.58
C ARG A 134 21.81 5.17 -0.13
N ALA A 135 20.58 4.78 0.10
CA ALA A 135 20.03 4.58 1.43
C ALA A 135 19.35 3.21 1.54
N ARG A 136 19.37 2.66 2.73
CA ARG A 136 18.58 1.49 3.08
C ARG A 136 17.64 1.88 4.22
N GLY A 137 16.53 1.16 4.31
CA GLY A 137 15.59 1.46 5.37
C GLY A 137 14.65 0.32 5.66
N TRP A 138 13.97 0.46 6.80
CA TRP A 138 12.92 -0.42 7.22
C TRP A 138 11.63 0.38 7.39
N GLY A 139 10.57 -0.15 6.81
CA GLY A 139 9.22 0.33 7.03
C GLY A 139 8.39 -0.72 7.77
N TRP A 140 7.38 -0.26 8.47
CA TRP A 140 6.37 -1.13 9.06
C TRP A 140 5.00 -0.47 8.89
N LEU A 141 3.98 -1.29 8.82
CA LEU A 141 2.59 -0.88 8.69
C LEU A 141 1.72 -1.81 9.54
N GLY A 142 0.83 -1.21 10.33
CA GLY A 142 -0.29 -1.87 10.97
C GLY A 142 -1.60 -1.23 10.53
N SER A 143 -2.60 -2.01 10.19
CA SER A 143 -3.94 -1.53 9.81
C SER A 143 -5.00 -2.35 10.51
N LEU A 144 -6.01 -1.66 11.01
CA LEU A 144 -7.26 -2.23 11.51
C LEU A 144 -8.40 -1.56 10.75
N GLU A 145 -9.21 -2.36 10.07
CA GLU A 145 -10.43 -1.91 9.43
C GLU A 145 -11.61 -2.71 9.97
N THR A 146 -12.75 -2.07 10.17
CA THR A 146 -13.96 -2.73 10.64
C THR A 146 -15.18 -2.12 9.99
N GLY A 147 -16.21 -2.91 9.81
CA GLY A 147 -17.49 -2.49 9.26
C GLY A 147 -18.65 -3.32 9.82
N LEU A 148 -19.81 -2.71 9.88
CA LEU A 148 -21.02 -3.36 10.34
C LEU A 148 -22.13 -3.14 9.29
N PRO A 149 -22.48 -4.17 8.50
CA PRO A 149 -23.59 -4.08 7.56
C PRO A 149 -24.92 -4.14 8.32
N PHE A 150 -25.86 -3.27 7.93
CA PHE A 150 -27.24 -3.35 8.37
C PHE A 150 -28.22 -2.95 7.27
N SER A 151 -29.35 -3.63 7.23
CA SER A 151 -30.40 -3.36 6.27
C SER A 151 -31.19 -2.12 6.70
N ILE A 152 -31.32 -1.13 5.80
CA ILE A 152 -32.20 0.02 5.98
C ILE A 152 -33.60 -0.35 5.50
N THR A 153 -33.67 -1.09 4.39
CA THR A 153 -34.88 -1.67 3.80
C THR A 153 -34.56 -3.09 3.32
N ASP A 154 -35.57 -3.84 2.86
CA ASP A 154 -35.37 -5.18 2.29
C ASP A 154 -34.39 -5.22 1.13
N ASN A 155 -34.24 -4.09 0.39
CA ASN A 155 -33.39 -4.00 -0.79
C ASN A 155 -32.19 -3.05 -0.62
N LEU A 156 -32.04 -2.38 0.54
CA LEU A 156 -31.00 -1.39 0.75
C LEU A 156 -30.20 -1.70 2.02
N MET A 157 -28.92 -1.88 1.86
CA MET A 157 -27.96 -2.11 2.95
C MET A 157 -27.02 -0.93 3.08
N LEU A 158 -26.77 -0.49 4.30
CA LEU A 158 -25.74 0.47 4.67
C LEU A 158 -24.68 -0.21 5.52
N GLU A 159 -23.44 0.05 5.22
CA GLU A 159 -22.29 -0.47 5.97
C GLU A 159 -21.34 0.69 6.31
N PRO A 160 -21.42 1.24 7.52
CA PRO A 160 -20.38 2.13 8.02
C PRO A 160 -19.07 1.37 8.22
N GLN A 161 -17.99 2.05 7.89
CA GLN A 161 -16.64 1.49 7.96
C GLN A 161 -15.72 2.46 8.67
N LEU A 162 -14.80 1.93 9.45
CA LEU A 162 -13.74 2.67 10.12
C LEU A 162 -12.42 1.96 9.88
N GLN A 163 -11.40 2.71 9.46
CA GLN A 163 -10.04 2.21 9.29
C GLN A 163 -9.07 3.07 10.08
N TYR A 164 -8.18 2.40 10.80
CA TYR A 164 -7.01 3.00 11.43
C TYR A 164 -5.75 2.38 10.85
N THR A 165 -4.83 3.21 10.39
CA THR A 165 -3.55 2.77 9.86
C THR A 165 -2.44 3.48 10.62
N TRP A 166 -1.47 2.72 11.07
CA TRP A 166 -0.25 3.20 11.69
C TRP A 166 0.95 2.67 10.92
N GLN A 167 1.82 3.57 10.50
CA GLN A 167 2.99 3.23 9.69
C GLN A 167 4.21 4.02 10.14
N GLY A 168 5.37 3.45 9.92
CA GLY A 168 6.62 4.11 10.19
C GLY A 168 7.70 3.71 9.19
N LEU A 169 8.65 4.59 9.01
CA LEU A 169 9.83 4.41 8.17
C LEU A 169 11.05 4.85 8.94
N SER A 170 12.07 4.01 8.93
CA SER A 170 13.39 4.31 9.43
C SER A 170 14.38 4.13 8.28
N LEU A 171 15.06 5.19 7.93
CA LEU A 171 16.13 5.16 6.94
C LEU A 171 17.47 5.15 7.67
N ASP A 172 18.35 4.25 7.25
CA ASP A 172 19.74 4.24 7.71
C ASP A 172 20.46 5.49 7.16
N ASP A 173 21.40 6.00 7.93
CA ASP A 173 22.24 7.12 7.50
C ASP A 173 22.93 6.75 6.18
N GLY A 174 22.88 7.67 5.23
CA GLY A 174 23.46 7.49 3.91
C GLY A 174 24.76 8.26 3.77
N GLN A 175 25.61 7.81 2.88
CA GLN A 175 26.83 8.52 2.48
C GLN A 175 26.75 8.82 0.99
N ASP A 176 26.99 10.05 0.63
CA ASP A 176 27.18 10.49 -0.75
C ASP A 176 28.63 10.96 -0.96
N ASN A 177 28.94 11.40 -2.18
CA ASN A 177 30.28 11.91 -2.51
C ASN A 177 30.59 13.26 -1.83
N ALA A 178 29.60 13.95 -1.25
CA ALA A 178 29.74 15.25 -0.62
C ALA A 178 29.78 15.17 0.92
N GLY A 179 29.33 14.06 1.54
CA GLY A 179 29.35 13.92 2.99
C GLY A 179 28.38 12.88 3.56
N TYR A 180 28.17 13.00 4.85
CA TYR A 180 27.30 12.12 5.63
C TYR A 180 25.89 12.74 5.72
N VAL A 181 24.88 12.01 5.26
CA VAL A 181 23.47 12.44 5.34
C VAL A 181 22.79 11.64 6.43
N LYS A 182 22.30 12.32 7.47
CA LYS A 182 21.51 11.72 8.54
C LYS A 182 20.04 11.72 8.19
N PHE A 183 19.44 10.53 8.20
CA PHE A 183 18.00 10.37 8.09
C PHE A 183 17.38 10.17 9.47
N GLY A 184 16.11 10.59 9.60
CA GLY A 184 15.33 10.43 10.81
C GLY A 184 14.34 9.28 10.71
N HIS A 185 13.67 9.01 11.83
CA HIS A 185 12.53 8.13 11.90
C HIS A 185 11.26 8.96 11.67
N GLY A 186 10.41 8.50 10.76
CA GLY A 186 9.10 9.08 10.52
C GLY A 186 8.01 8.08 10.88
N SER A 187 6.95 8.53 11.54
CA SER A 187 5.73 7.76 11.74
C SER A 187 4.51 8.59 11.35
N ALA A 188 3.50 7.93 10.81
CA ALA A 188 2.24 8.55 10.44
C ALA A 188 1.08 7.66 10.88
N GLN A 189 -0.01 8.32 11.26
CA GLN A 189 -1.25 7.67 11.64
C GLN A 189 -2.37 8.23 10.76
N HIS A 190 -3.22 7.37 10.24
CA HIS A 190 -4.35 7.73 9.42
C HIS A 190 -5.62 7.09 9.97
N VAL A 191 -6.66 7.90 10.11
CA VAL A 191 -8.02 7.43 10.41
C VAL A 191 -8.88 7.73 9.20
N ARG A 192 -9.61 6.74 8.73
CA ARG A 192 -10.59 6.88 7.65
C ARG A 192 -11.93 6.34 8.14
N ALA A 193 -12.98 7.13 8.00
CA ALA A 193 -14.35 6.70 8.19
C ALA A 193 -15.12 6.85 6.88
N GLY A 194 -16.01 5.93 6.61
CA GLY A 194 -16.79 5.90 5.38
C GLY A 194 -18.05 5.07 5.53
N PHE A 195 -18.82 4.98 4.47
CA PHE A 195 -19.96 4.07 4.38
C PHE A 195 -20.05 3.48 2.98
N ARG A 196 -20.55 2.27 2.91
CA ARG A 196 -20.90 1.58 1.66
C ARG A 196 -22.42 1.47 1.60
N LEU A 197 -23.01 1.83 0.47
CA LEU A 197 -24.40 1.55 0.14
C LEU A 197 -24.44 0.40 -0.86
N GLY A 198 -25.22 -0.63 -0.56
CA GLY A 198 -25.46 -1.76 -1.42
C GLY A 198 -26.94 -1.97 -1.65
N SER A 199 -27.34 -2.32 -2.88
CA SER A 199 -28.69 -2.79 -3.18
C SER A 199 -28.65 -4.30 -3.42
N HIS A 200 -29.56 -5.03 -2.78
CA HIS A 200 -29.78 -6.45 -3.05
C HIS A 200 -30.94 -6.53 -4.04
N ASN A 201 -30.65 -6.83 -5.29
CA ASN A 201 -31.67 -7.19 -6.25
C ASN A 201 -31.81 -8.70 -6.21
N ASP A 202 -32.85 -9.20 -5.58
CA ASP A 202 -33.28 -10.58 -5.78
C ASP A 202 -33.68 -10.74 -7.26
N MET A 203 -32.88 -11.46 -8.04
CA MET A 203 -33.28 -12.00 -9.33
C MET A 203 -33.62 -13.49 -9.17
#